data_436eed050f6f715879ebd1a5ad3f5440
#
_entry.id   436eed050f6f715879ebd1a5ad3f5440
#
_cell.length_a   1.000
_cell.length_b   1.000
_cell.length_c   1.000
_cell.angle_alpha   90.00
_cell.angle_beta   90.00
_cell.angle_gamma   90.00
#
_symmetry.space_group_name_H-M   'P 1'
#
loop_
_entity.id
_entity.type
_entity.pdbx_description
1 polymer ?
#
loop_
_entity_poly.entity_id
_entity_poly.type
_entity_poly.pdbx_seq_one_letter_code
_entity_poly.pdbx_strand_id
1 'polypeptide(L)' 'MMNELFHYEIIIFWSAPDAAFIAEVPELPGCATDGETYAQALENVQLVIMEWIETARGMGRVIPEPRGRLMYA' A
#
# COMPACT_ATOMS: atom_id res chain seq x y z
N MET A 1 13.96 9.35 -7.18
CA MET A 1 13.80 8.04 -7.76
C MET A 1 12.55 7.40 -7.23
N MET A 2 12.04 6.50 -8.02
CA MET A 2 10.82 5.84 -7.64
C MET A 2 10.98 4.83 -6.55
N ASN A 3 12.20 4.54 -6.11
CA ASN A 3 12.40 3.49 -5.13
C ASN A 3 11.67 3.73 -3.83
N GLU A 4 11.51 5.00 -3.45
CA GLU A 4 10.83 5.31 -2.20
C GLU A 4 9.38 4.87 -2.21
N LEU A 5 8.77 4.79 -3.38
CA LEU A 5 7.37 4.39 -3.47
C LEU A 5 7.14 2.96 -3.01
N PHE A 6 8.20 2.15 -3.02
CA PHE A 6 8.07 0.74 -2.68
C PHE A 6 8.75 0.40 -1.37
N HIS A 7 9.10 1.42 -0.60
CA HIS A 7 9.70 1.21 0.71
C HIS A 7 8.67 1.09 1.82
N TYR A 8 7.41 1.39 1.53
CA TYR A 8 6.34 1.24 2.50
C TYR A 8 6.12 -0.24 2.80
N GLU A 9 5.77 -0.53 4.04
CA GLU A 9 5.41 -1.90 4.40
C GLU A 9 4.12 -2.28 3.69
N ILE A 10 4.09 -3.47 3.14
CA ILE A 10 2.91 -4.01 2.47
C ILE A 10 2.56 -5.32 3.15
N ILE A 11 1.33 -5.45 3.59
CA ILE A 11 0.83 -6.67 4.21
C ILE A 11 -0.17 -7.30 3.28
N ILE A 12 0.08 -8.56 2.90
CA ILE A 12 -0.82 -9.28 2.00
C ILE A 12 -1.34 -10.52 2.71
N PHE A 13 -2.65 -10.69 2.70
CA PHE A 13 -3.26 -11.83 3.37
C PHE A 13 -4.49 -12.29 2.60
N TRP A 14 -4.86 -13.55 2.83
CA TRP A 14 -6.06 -14.10 2.22
C TRP A 14 -7.28 -13.67 3.00
N SER A 15 -8.28 -13.17 2.30
CA SER A 15 -9.55 -12.78 2.90
C SER A 15 -10.63 -13.74 2.42
N ALA A 16 -11.06 -14.63 3.31
CA ALA A 16 -12.09 -15.61 2.94
C ALA A 16 -13.42 -14.93 2.58
N PRO A 17 -13.87 -13.91 3.33
CA PRO A 17 -15.12 -13.24 2.94
C PRO A 17 -15.08 -12.63 1.57
N ASP A 18 -13.92 -12.14 1.15
CA ASP A 18 -13.76 -11.49 -0.15
C ASP A 18 -13.33 -12.47 -1.23
N ALA A 19 -12.93 -13.67 -0.85
CA ALA A 19 -12.39 -14.66 -1.77
C ALA A 19 -11.25 -14.07 -2.59
N ALA A 20 -10.38 -13.32 -1.93
CA ALA A 20 -9.29 -12.63 -2.60
C ALA A 20 -8.16 -12.39 -1.63
N PHE A 21 -6.98 -12.11 -2.18
CA PHE A 21 -5.85 -11.65 -1.38
C PHE A 21 -5.98 -10.14 -1.22
N ILE A 22 -5.83 -9.67 0.00
CA ILE A 22 -5.90 -8.24 0.31
C ILE A 22 -4.48 -7.74 0.55
N ALA A 23 -4.17 -6.57 -0.01
CA ALA A 23 -2.90 -5.92 0.22
C ALA A 23 -3.16 -4.58 0.90
N GLU A 24 -2.49 -4.35 2.02
CA GLU A 24 -2.67 -3.13 2.80
C GLU A 24 -1.33 -2.45 3.01
N VAL A 25 -1.36 -1.13 3.04
CA VAL A 25 -0.17 -0.32 3.33
C VAL A 25 -0.47 0.45 4.63
N PRO A 26 -0.02 -0.07 5.78
CA PRO A 26 -0.39 0.56 7.06
C PRO A 26 0.03 2.02 7.19
N GLU A 27 1.14 2.39 6.55
CA GLU A 27 1.65 3.76 6.67
C GLU A 27 0.87 4.77 5.85
N LEU A 28 0.04 4.30 4.92
CA LEU A 28 -0.76 5.18 4.07
C LEU A 28 -2.23 4.91 4.36
N PRO A 29 -2.89 5.78 5.15
CA PRO A 29 -4.27 5.53 5.55
C PRO A 29 -5.20 5.30 4.36
N GLY A 30 -5.94 4.20 4.40
CA GLY A 30 -6.88 3.87 3.36
C GLY A 30 -6.26 3.27 2.10
N CYS A 31 -4.96 3.04 2.10
CA CYS A 31 -4.29 2.47 0.93
C CYS A 31 -4.37 0.95 0.99
N ALA A 32 -5.28 0.39 0.20
CA ALA A 32 -5.48 -1.06 0.17
C ALA A 32 -6.08 -1.45 -1.16
N THR A 33 -5.88 -2.71 -1.53
CA THR A 33 -6.47 -3.25 -2.74
C THR A 33 -6.52 -4.77 -2.63
N ASP A 34 -6.95 -5.44 -3.69
CA ASP A 34 -7.03 -6.88 -3.68
C ASP A 34 -6.43 -7.45 -4.96
N GLY A 35 -6.36 -8.78 -5.00
CA GLY A 35 -5.90 -9.49 -6.17
C GLY A 35 -6.23 -10.96 -6.04
N GLU A 36 -6.18 -11.67 -7.15
CA GLU A 36 -6.50 -13.10 -7.18
C GLU A 36 -5.33 -13.96 -6.71
N THR A 37 -4.14 -13.42 -6.74
CA THR A 37 -2.94 -14.11 -6.27
C THR A 37 -2.13 -13.14 -5.44
N TYR A 38 -1.15 -13.66 -4.69
CA TYR A 38 -0.22 -12.80 -3.96
C TYR A 38 0.46 -11.83 -4.92
N ALA A 39 0.92 -12.33 -6.05
CA ALA A 39 1.64 -11.49 -7.01
C ALA A 39 0.73 -10.40 -7.56
N GLN A 40 -0.50 -10.73 -7.85
CA GLN A 40 -1.43 -9.74 -8.39
C GLN A 40 -1.76 -8.68 -7.35
N ALA A 41 -1.97 -9.10 -6.10
CA ALA A 41 -2.25 -8.13 -5.02
C ALA A 41 -1.08 -7.18 -4.84
N LEU A 42 0.16 -7.71 -4.90
CA LEU A 42 1.34 -6.88 -4.79
C LEU A 42 1.42 -5.87 -5.94
N GLU A 43 1.22 -6.35 -7.16
CA GLU A 43 1.27 -5.47 -8.32
C GLU A 43 0.21 -4.38 -8.23
N ASN A 44 -1.00 -4.77 -7.83
CA ASN A 44 -2.09 -3.81 -7.72
C ASN A 44 -1.83 -2.78 -6.65
N VAL A 45 -1.29 -3.19 -5.49
CA VAL A 45 -1.09 -2.23 -4.41
C VAL A 45 0.01 -1.24 -4.74
N GLN A 46 0.99 -1.64 -5.55
CA GLN A 46 2.02 -0.70 -5.97
C GLN A 46 1.42 0.42 -6.80
N LEU A 47 0.45 0.10 -7.65
CA LEU A 47 -0.25 1.12 -8.42
C LEU A 47 -1.08 2.01 -7.50
N VAL A 48 -1.73 1.42 -6.51
CA VAL A 48 -2.54 2.19 -5.57
C VAL A 48 -1.67 3.12 -4.74
N ILE A 49 -0.48 2.67 -4.35
CA ILE A 49 0.45 3.54 -3.64
C ILE A 49 0.78 4.77 -4.47
N MET A 50 1.08 4.57 -5.75
CA MET A 50 1.40 5.70 -6.63
C MET A 50 0.23 6.66 -6.74
N GLU A 51 -0.97 6.14 -6.88
CA GLU A 51 -2.16 6.98 -6.96
C GLU A 51 -2.42 7.71 -5.66
N TRP A 52 -2.20 7.03 -4.53
CA TRP A 52 -2.40 7.63 -3.23
C TRP A 52 -1.48 8.83 -3.05
N ILE A 53 -0.20 8.64 -3.40
CA ILE A 53 0.78 9.71 -3.25
C ILE A 53 0.46 10.87 -4.18
N GLU A 54 0.08 10.57 -5.41
CA GLU A 54 -0.24 11.61 -6.36
C GLU A 54 -1.46 12.41 -5.91
N THR A 55 -2.47 11.73 -5.40
CA THR A 55 -3.66 12.40 -4.89
C THR A 55 -3.33 13.26 -3.68
N ALA A 56 -2.55 12.72 -2.75
CA ALA A 56 -2.17 13.46 -1.55
C ALA A 56 -1.38 14.71 -1.91
N ARG A 57 -0.47 14.58 -2.88
CA ARG A 57 0.34 15.70 -3.33
C ARG A 57 -0.54 16.78 -3.95
N GLY A 58 -1.52 16.38 -4.75
CA GLY A 58 -2.42 17.33 -5.38
C GLY A 58 -3.31 18.04 -4.39
N MET A 59 -3.57 17.42 -3.23
CA MET A 59 -4.39 18.02 -2.18
C MET A 59 -3.56 18.77 -1.15
N GLY A 60 -2.24 18.80 -1.32
CA GLY A 60 -1.38 19.47 -0.37
C GLY A 60 -1.23 18.75 0.96
N ARG A 61 -1.53 17.46 0.98
CA ARG A 61 -1.42 16.68 2.22
C ARG A 61 0.01 16.21 2.42
N VAL A 62 0.34 16.00 3.69
CA VAL A 62 1.64 15.46 4.04
C VAL A 62 1.69 14.00 3.64
N ILE A 63 2.77 13.61 2.96
CA ILE A 63 2.98 12.23 2.55
C ILE A 63 3.94 11.60 3.55
N PRO A 64 3.50 10.54 4.26
CA PRO A 64 4.37 9.88 5.24
C PRO A 64 5.60 9.30 4.54
N GLU A 65 6.74 9.42 5.19
CA GLU A 65 7.96 8.80 4.68
C GLU A 65 7.92 7.31 4.95
N PRO A 66 8.39 6.49 4.01
CA PRO A 66 8.41 5.06 4.22
C PRO A 66 9.36 4.69 5.35
N ARG A 67 8.84 3.99 6.33
CA ARG A 67 9.65 3.50 7.43
C ARG A 67 9.89 2.01 7.31
N GLY A 68 9.20 1.36 6.38
CA GLY A 68 9.25 -0.05 6.23
C GLY A 68 8.42 -0.72 7.27
N ARG A 69 9.07 -1.38 8.22
CA ARG A 69 8.33 -2.09 9.24
C ARG A 69 7.88 -1.13 10.33
N LEU A 70 6.64 -1.28 10.79
CA LEU A 70 6.15 -0.48 11.90
C LEU A 70 6.90 -0.87 13.18
N MET A 71 7.27 0.15 13.94
CA MET A 71 8.01 -0.05 15.18
C MET A 71 7.15 0.34 16.35
N TYR A 72 7.21 -0.47 17.40
CA TYR A 72 6.48 -0.19 18.64
C TYR A 72 7.47 -0.01 19.75
N ALA A 73 7.36 1.11 20.38
CA ALA A 73 8.28 1.39 21.49
C ALA A 73 7.91 0.58 22.72
#